data_883f44768b78c6c271407746433ad98c
#
_entry.id   883f44768b78c6c271407746433ad98c
#
_cell.length_a   1.000
_cell.length_b   1.000
_cell.length_c   1.000
_cell.angle_alpha   90.00
_cell.angle_beta   90.00
_cell.angle_gamma   90.00
#
_symmetry.space_group_name_H-M   'P 1'
#
loop_
_entity.id
_entity.type
_entity.pdbx_description
1 polymer ?
#
loop_
_entity_poly.entity_id
_entity_poly.type
_entity_poly.pdbx_seq_one_letter_code
_entity_poly.pdbx_strand_id
1 'polypeptide(L)'
;DLIRTPMRNLQEFLEDDASVPDVYDVTQPSVLACIGEKGICRATVITDCAYTITTRQDRTPAQVIDRGDGRYRYLTERECWRLMGYSDEDFDRAKAVQERNGKYYKALYDQAGNSIAVPIFESIFRKIILQEVA
;
A
#
# COMPACT_ATOMS: atom_id res chain seq x y z
N ASP A 1 -16.80 12.15 19.85
CA ASP A 1 -16.73 11.27 18.68
C ASP A 1 -15.58 11.69 17.78
N LEU A 2 -14.83 10.70 17.24
CA LEU A 2 -13.83 10.96 16.22
C LEU A 2 -14.53 11.45 14.94
N ILE A 3 -13.95 12.45 14.30
CA ILE A 3 -14.44 12.90 12.99
C ILE A 3 -14.23 11.74 12.02
N ARG A 4 -15.31 11.11 11.61
CA ARG A 4 -15.27 10.04 10.61
C ARG A 4 -15.21 10.66 9.21
N THR A 5 -14.07 10.53 8.55
CA THR A 5 -13.98 10.78 7.11
C THR A 5 -14.53 9.57 6.35
N PRO A 6 -15.27 9.76 5.26
CA PRO A 6 -15.66 8.66 4.39
C PRO A 6 -14.45 7.85 3.94
N MET A 7 -14.59 6.52 3.89
CA MET A 7 -13.54 5.67 3.35
C MET A 7 -13.39 5.94 1.86
N ARG A 8 -12.18 6.24 1.43
CA ARG A 8 -11.85 6.44 0.02
C ARG A 8 -11.71 5.10 -0.68
N ASN A 9 -12.05 5.07 -1.97
CA ASN A 9 -11.89 3.86 -2.77
C ASN A 9 -10.40 3.59 -3.03
N LEU A 10 -10.01 2.31 -3.03
CA LEU A 10 -8.63 1.88 -3.32
C LEU A 10 -8.11 2.46 -4.63
N GLN A 11 -8.95 2.54 -5.66
CA GLN A 11 -8.58 3.03 -6.98
C GLN A 11 -8.00 4.46 -6.98
N GLU A 12 -8.36 5.29 -5.98
CA GLU A 12 -7.82 6.64 -5.85
C GLU A 12 -6.34 6.68 -5.44
N PHE A 13 -5.82 5.57 -4.92
CA PHE A 13 -4.45 5.44 -4.44
C PHE A 13 -3.53 4.72 -5.43
N LEU A 14 -4.12 3.98 -6.38
CA LEU A 14 -3.36 3.22 -7.36
C LEU A 14 -2.76 4.12 -8.44
N GLU A 15 -1.63 3.68 -8.97
CA GLU A 15 -1.05 4.22 -10.19
C GLU A 15 -1.80 3.63 -11.40
N ASP A 16 -1.76 4.35 -12.53
CA ASP A 16 -2.27 3.80 -13.79
C ASP A 16 -1.51 2.51 -14.12
N ASP A 17 -2.24 1.41 -14.24
CA ASP A 17 -1.66 0.08 -14.41
C ASP A 17 -0.77 -0.02 -15.66
N ALA A 18 -1.07 0.74 -16.70
CA ALA A 18 -0.24 0.83 -17.91
C ALA A 18 1.14 1.48 -17.64
N SER A 19 1.25 2.29 -16.58
CA SER A 19 2.49 2.95 -16.18
C SER A 19 3.33 2.13 -15.20
N VAL A 20 2.74 1.10 -14.58
CA VAL A 20 3.44 0.27 -13.59
C VAL A 20 4.31 -0.77 -14.31
N PRO A 21 5.64 -0.76 -14.09
CA PRO A 21 6.55 -1.72 -14.74
C PRO A 21 6.25 -3.18 -14.38
N ASP A 22 6.52 -4.08 -15.30
CA ASP A 22 6.32 -5.53 -15.12
C ASP A 22 7.19 -6.14 -14.00
N VAL A 23 8.17 -5.39 -13.48
CA VAL A 23 8.96 -5.82 -12.31
C VAL A 23 8.09 -6.07 -11.07
N TYR A 24 6.91 -5.45 -11.00
CA TYR A 24 5.93 -5.66 -9.92
C TYR A 24 5.03 -6.87 -10.16
N ASP A 25 5.09 -7.51 -11.31
CA ASP A 25 4.28 -8.69 -11.59
C ASP A 25 4.59 -9.85 -10.64
N VAL A 26 3.54 -10.54 -10.25
CA VAL A 26 3.63 -11.73 -9.42
C VAL A 26 4.12 -12.88 -10.29
N THR A 27 5.37 -13.26 -10.12
CA THR A 27 6.00 -14.37 -10.83
C THR A 27 6.21 -15.61 -9.97
N GLN A 28 5.95 -15.51 -8.66
CA GLN A 28 6.17 -16.60 -7.71
C GLN A 28 5.04 -17.63 -7.81
N PRO A 29 5.32 -18.89 -8.18
CA PRO A 29 4.29 -19.92 -8.32
C PRO A 29 3.50 -20.16 -7.04
N SER A 30 4.15 -20.04 -5.87
CA SER A 30 3.52 -20.21 -4.56
C SER A 30 2.50 -19.10 -4.23
N VAL A 31 2.70 -17.89 -4.74
CA VAL A 31 1.74 -16.80 -4.58
C VAL A 31 0.62 -16.94 -5.59
N LEU A 32 0.94 -17.24 -6.85
CA LEU A 32 -0.05 -17.46 -7.91
C LEU A 32 -1.00 -18.60 -7.58
N ALA A 33 -0.48 -19.70 -7.04
CA ALA A 33 -1.29 -20.84 -6.60
C ALA A 33 -2.25 -20.48 -5.45
N CYS A 34 -1.94 -19.42 -4.72
CA CYS A 34 -2.76 -18.95 -3.62
C CYS A 34 -3.91 -18.02 -4.04
N ILE A 35 -3.86 -17.43 -5.20
CA ILE A 35 -4.88 -16.49 -5.65
C ILE A 35 -6.17 -17.24 -5.96
N GLY A 36 -7.26 -16.88 -5.27
CA GLY A 36 -8.59 -17.48 -5.48
C GLY A 36 -8.87 -18.78 -4.71
N GLU A 37 -7.90 -19.34 -4.00
CA GLU A 37 -8.16 -20.51 -3.15
C GLU A 37 -8.75 -20.12 -1.80
N LYS A 38 -9.76 -20.88 -1.35
CA LYS A 38 -10.34 -20.73 -0.01
C LYS A 38 -9.51 -21.55 0.98
N GLY A 39 -9.02 -20.89 2.03
CA GLY A 39 -8.38 -21.60 3.14
C GLY A 39 -7.02 -21.01 3.56
N ILE A 40 -5.98 -21.81 3.52
CA ILE A 40 -4.63 -21.47 4.05
C ILE A 40 -3.93 -20.40 3.21
N CYS A 41 -4.46 -20.08 2.07
CA CYS A 41 -3.87 -19.18 1.12
C CYS A 41 -3.92 -17.72 1.52
N ARG A 42 -2.77 -17.08 1.40
CA ARG A 42 -2.52 -15.74 1.90
C ARG A 42 -2.18 -14.75 0.79
N ALA A 43 -2.74 -14.96 -0.38
CA ALA A 43 -2.71 -13.99 -1.46
C ALA A 43 -4.14 -13.56 -1.79
N THR A 44 -4.42 -12.26 -1.67
CA THR A 44 -5.76 -11.71 -1.86
C THR A 44 -5.73 -10.67 -2.96
N VAL A 45 -6.61 -10.81 -3.93
CA VAL A 45 -6.88 -9.73 -4.90
C VAL A 45 -7.69 -8.65 -4.18
N ILE A 46 -7.16 -7.44 -4.15
CA ILE A 46 -7.81 -6.30 -3.53
C ILE A 46 -8.49 -5.43 -4.59
N THR A 47 -9.72 -5.00 -4.31
CA THR A 47 -10.56 -4.21 -5.23
C THR A 47 -11.01 -2.89 -4.63
N ASP A 48 -11.52 -2.92 -3.41
CA ASP A 48 -12.17 -1.77 -2.78
C ASP A 48 -11.33 -1.15 -1.67
N CYS A 49 -10.61 -1.99 -0.94
CA CYS A 49 -9.74 -1.56 0.17
C CYS A 49 -8.47 -2.39 0.25
N ALA A 50 -7.41 -1.78 0.76
CA ALA A 50 -6.19 -2.45 1.11
C ALA A 50 -6.23 -2.92 2.57
N TYR A 51 -5.56 -4.04 2.84
CA TYR A 51 -5.26 -4.49 4.19
C TYR A 51 -4.03 -3.74 4.74
N THR A 52 -3.56 -4.15 5.91
CA THR A 52 -2.37 -3.58 6.53
C THR A 52 -1.19 -3.56 5.57
N ILE A 53 -0.61 -2.37 5.38
CA ILE A 53 0.63 -2.21 4.61
C ILE A 53 1.79 -2.74 5.46
N THR A 54 2.54 -3.66 4.89
CA THR A 54 3.70 -4.27 5.53
C THR A 54 5.00 -3.78 4.90
N THR A 55 6.13 -4.08 5.51
CA THR A 55 7.46 -3.75 4.98
C THR A 55 7.82 -4.55 3.71
N ARG A 56 7.03 -5.56 3.36
CA ARG A 56 7.28 -6.42 2.20
C ARG A 56 5.97 -6.79 1.51
N GLN A 57 5.78 -6.28 0.31
CA GLN A 57 4.59 -6.58 -0.49
C GLN A 57 4.71 -7.89 -1.28
N ASP A 58 5.92 -8.36 -1.51
CA ASP A 58 6.25 -9.60 -2.26
C ASP A 58 6.18 -10.88 -1.41
N ARG A 59 5.67 -10.81 -0.19
CA ARG A 59 5.53 -11.95 0.73
C ARG A 59 4.10 -12.13 1.22
N THR A 60 3.79 -13.35 1.62
CA THR A 60 2.52 -13.69 2.26
C THR A 60 2.40 -13.07 3.67
N PRO A 61 1.23 -12.51 4.03
CA PRO A 61 0.02 -12.36 3.22
C PRO A 61 0.20 -11.30 2.13
N ALA A 62 0.09 -11.71 0.87
CA ALA A 62 0.25 -10.80 -0.26
C ALA A 62 -1.09 -10.12 -0.61
N GLN A 63 -1.01 -8.83 -0.90
CA GLN A 63 -2.09 -8.08 -1.52
C GLN A 63 -1.72 -7.86 -2.97
N VAL A 64 -2.60 -8.23 -3.88
CA VAL A 64 -2.31 -8.15 -5.31
C VAL A 64 -3.42 -7.44 -6.06
N ILE A 65 -3.04 -6.74 -7.11
CA ILE A 65 -3.94 -6.07 -8.05
C ILE A 65 -4.05 -6.96 -9.29
N ASP A 66 -5.27 -7.17 -9.77
CA ASP A 66 -5.52 -7.85 -11.04
C ASP A 66 -5.22 -6.90 -12.20
N ARG A 67 -4.28 -7.27 -13.06
CA ARG A 67 -3.94 -6.54 -14.29
C ARG A 67 -4.81 -6.96 -15.49
N GLY A 68 -5.68 -7.97 -15.33
CA GLY A 68 -6.35 -8.65 -16.42
C GLY A 68 -5.50 -9.75 -17.06
N ASP A 69 -6.13 -10.55 -17.88
CA ASP A 69 -5.50 -11.68 -18.62
C ASP A 69 -4.76 -12.69 -17.71
N GLY A 70 -5.21 -12.84 -16.47
CA GLY A 70 -4.59 -13.73 -15.48
C GLY A 70 -3.27 -13.24 -14.91
N ARG A 71 -2.91 -11.99 -15.14
CA ARG A 71 -1.74 -11.36 -14.54
C ARG A 71 -2.12 -10.58 -13.27
N TYR A 72 -1.23 -10.66 -12.29
CA TYR A 72 -1.39 -9.96 -11.02
C TYR A 72 -0.10 -9.22 -10.70
N ARG A 73 -0.21 -8.11 -9.98
CA ARG A 73 0.94 -7.35 -9.51
C ARG A 73 0.85 -7.00 -8.03
N TYR A 74 1.99 -6.77 -7.42
CA TYR A 74 2.07 -6.19 -6.08
C TYR A 74 1.77 -4.69 -6.10
N LEU A 75 1.44 -4.14 -4.94
CA LEU A 75 1.41 -2.68 -4.76
C LEU A 75 2.81 -2.10 -4.94
N THR A 76 2.90 -0.96 -5.61
CA THR A 76 4.15 -0.21 -5.73
C THR A 76 4.49 0.50 -4.41
N GLU A 77 5.74 0.94 -4.27
CA GLU A 77 6.15 1.74 -3.11
C GLU A 77 5.34 3.02 -3.00
N ARG A 78 5.05 3.68 -4.13
CA ARG A 78 4.25 4.92 -4.18
C ARG A 78 2.81 4.66 -3.71
N GLU A 79 2.20 3.59 -4.17
CA GLU A 79 0.85 3.22 -3.75
C GLU A 79 0.79 2.93 -2.24
N CYS A 80 1.80 2.24 -1.70
CA CYS A 80 1.91 2.01 -0.26
C CYS A 80 2.02 3.32 0.54
N TRP A 81 2.80 4.30 0.05
CA TRP A 81 2.91 5.61 0.68
C TRP A 81 1.59 6.39 0.64
N ARG A 82 0.90 6.39 -0.50
CA ARG A 82 -0.44 7.01 -0.64
C ARG A 82 -1.45 6.39 0.32
N LEU A 83 -1.47 5.04 0.45
CA LEU A 83 -2.34 4.32 1.36
C LEU A 83 -2.06 4.65 2.83
N MET A 84 -0.83 4.98 3.18
CA MET A 84 -0.45 5.47 4.50
C MET A 84 -0.73 6.95 4.71
N GLY A 85 -1.20 7.67 3.69
CA GLY A 85 -1.61 9.07 3.76
C GLY A 85 -0.51 10.09 3.44
N TYR A 86 0.62 9.64 2.91
CA TYR A 86 1.68 10.53 2.43
C TYR A 86 1.38 11.08 1.05
N SER A 87 1.86 12.29 0.77
CA SER A 87 1.76 12.90 -0.55
C SER A 87 2.76 12.30 -1.55
N ASP A 88 2.49 12.47 -2.84
CA ASP A 88 3.45 12.09 -3.88
C ASP A 88 4.74 12.91 -3.80
N GLU A 89 4.65 14.16 -3.35
CA GLU A 89 5.81 15.03 -3.15
C GLU A 89 6.73 14.50 -2.04
N ASP A 90 6.16 14.05 -0.94
CA ASP A 90 6.93 13.43 0.16
C ASP A 90 7.59 12.13 -0.30
N PHE A 91 6.85 11.33 -1.07
CA PHE A 91 7.39 10.12 -1.68
C PHE A 91 8.57 10.42 -2.62
N ASP A 92 8.43 11.40 -3.51
CA ASP A 92 9.48 11.75 -4.47
C ASP A 92 10.73 12.29 -3.79
N ARG A 93 10.57 13.10 -2.72
CA ARG A 93 11.68 13.55 -1.87
C ARG A 93 12.41 12.37 -1.20
N ALA A 94 11.65 11.43 -0.64
CA ALA A 94 12.24 10.26 -0.01
C ALA A 94 12.96 9.37 -1.03
N LYS A 95 12.35 9.14 -2.19
CA LYS A 95 12.91 8.33 -3.27
C LYS A 95 14.21 8.92 -3.82
N ALA A 96 14.32 10.25 -3.90
CA ALA A 96 15.50 10.93 -4.44
C ALA A 96 16.81 10.62 -3.67
N VAL A 97 16.69 10.25 -2.40
CA VAL A 97 17.83 9.93 -1.53
C VAL A 97 18.00 8.43 -1.27
N GLN A 98 17.18 7.59 -1.88
CA GLN A 98 17.24 6.14 -1.70
C GLN A 98 17.89 5.46 -2.90
N GLU A 99 18.69 4.44 -2.62
CA GLU A 99 19.23 3.57 -3.65
C GLU A 99 18.28 2.38 -3.90
N ARG A 100 18.13 2.05 -5.17
CA ARG A 100 17.40 0.85 -5.57
C ARG A 100 18.20 -0.39 -5.22
N ASN A 101 17.65 -1.24 -4.37
CA ASN A 101 18.27 -2.49 -3.98
C ASN A 101 17.50 -3.68 -4.60
N GLY A 102 18.02 -4.22 -5.70
CA GLY A 102 17.36 -5.28 -6.44
C GLY A 102 16.14 -4.80 -7.25
N LYS A 103 15.00 -5.51 -7.11
CA LYS A 103 13.78 -5.20 -7.84
C LYS A 103 13.13 -3.89 -7.38
N TYR A 104 13.16 -3.61 -6.08
CA TYR A 104 12.38 -2.59 -5.42
C TYR A 104 13.25 -1.64 -4.63
N TYR A 105 12.71 -0.47 -4.32
CA TYR A 105 13.24 0.43 -3.30
C TYR A 105 12.81 -0.07 -1.92
N LYS A 106 13.53 -1.08 -1.40
CA LYS A 106 13.19 -1.74 -0.14
C LYS A 106 12.98 -0.75 1.02
N ALA A 107 13.83 0.27 1.10
CA ALA A 107 13.75 1.27 2.16
C ALA A 107 12.40 2.03 2.12
N LEU A 108 11.82 2.27 0.94
CA LEU A 108 10.53 2.93 0.81
C LEU A 108 9.37 2.04 1.29
N TYR A 109 9.42 0.74 1.04
CA TYR A 109 8.47 -0.19 1.63
C TYR A 109 8.64 -0.30 3.15
N ASP A 110 9.87 -0.36 3.64
CA ASP A 110 10.17 -0.40 5.07
C ASP A 110 9.61 0.85 5.78
N GLN A 111 9.76 2.01 5.17
CA GLN A 111 9.23 3.27 5.69
C GLN A 111 7.69 3.26 5.73
N ALA A 112 7.04 2.84 4.65
CA ALA A 112 5.58 2.73 4.63
C ALA A 112 5.07 1.73 5.68
N GLY A 113 5.62 0.52 5.70
CA GLY A 113 5.15 -0.55 6.58
C GLY A 113 5.43 -0.33 8.07
N ASN A 114 6.46 0.44 8.41
CA ASN A 114 6.79 0.80 9.79
C ASN A 114 6.15 2.12 10.25
N SER A 115 5.56 2.87 9.34
CA SER A 115 4.89 4.12 9.66
C SER A 115 3.50 3.88 10.24
N ILE A 116 2.91 4.95 10.76
CA ILE A 116 1.51 4.95 11.16
C ILE A 116 0.73 5.80 10.16
N ALA A 117 -0.45 5.34 9.80
CA ALA A 117 -1.30 6.05 8.85
C ALA A 117 -1.56 7.49 9.29
N VAL A 118 -1.12 8.46 8.51
CA VAL A 118 -1.18 9.89 8.80
C VAL A 118 -2.59 10.35 9.19
N PRO A 119 -3.68 9.93 8.47
CA PRO A 119 -5.04 10.38 8.81
C PRO A 119 -5.52 9.95 10.21
N ILE A 120 -4.99 8.84 10.74
CA ILE A 120 -5.32 8.39 12.09
C ILE A 120 -4.74 9.37 13.12
N PHE A 121 -3.48 9.74 12.97
CA PHE A 121 -2.85 10.71 13.86
C PHE A 121 -3.48 12.08 13.77
N GLU A 122 -3.75 12.56 12.56
CA GLU A 122 -4.44 13.83 12.37
C GLU A 122 -5.78 13.86 13.13
N SER A 123 -6.56 12.79 13.06
CA SER A 123 -7.83 12.68 13.76
C SER A 123 -7.66 12.70 15.28
N ILE A 124 -6.63 12.02 15.80
CA ILE A 124 -6.33 11.98 17.23
C ILE A 124 -5.87 13.36 17.72
N PHE A 125 -4.90 13.97 17.03
CA PHE A 125 -4.37 15.29 17.43
C PHE A 125 -5.41 16.39 17.33
N ARG A 126 -6.25 16.40 16.28
CA ARG A 126 -7.37 17.35 16.19
C ARG A 126 -8.29 17.23 17.41
N LYS A 127 -8.59 16.01 17.86
CA LYS A 127 -9.43 15.80 19.02
C LYS A 127 -8.78 16.31 20.30
N ILE A 128 -7.49 16.04 20.50
CA ILE A 128 -6.75 16.51 21.68
C ILE A 128 -6.70 18.04 21.71
N ILE A 129 -6.30 18.67 20.62
CA ILE A 129 -6.20 20.13 20.51
C ILE A 129 -7.57 20.80 20.73
N LEU A 130 -8.64 20.29 20.13
CA LEU A 130 -9.98 20.86 20.30
C LEU A 130 -10.57 20.65 21.71
N GLN A 131 -10.11 19.63 22.45
CA GLN A 131 -10.52 19.43 23.85
C GLN A 131 -9.74 20.32 24.83
N GLU A 132 -8.49 20.69 24.51
CA GLU A 132 -7.70 21.60 25.35
C GLU A 132 -8.11 23.08 25.16
N VAL A 133 -8.80 23.42 24.08
CA VAL A 133 -9.29 24.78 23.78
C VAL A 133 -10.73 25.01 24.27
N ALA A 134 -11.41 23.95 24.67
CA ALA A 134 -12.77 24.01 25.21
C ALA A 134 -12.77 23.98 26.74
#